data_b005dd58a1e9ef130ac6eae0bac1b902
#
_entry.id   b005dd58a1e9ef130ac6eae0bac1b902
#
_cell.length_a   1.000
_cell.length_b   1.000
_cell.length_c   1.000
_cell.angle_alpha   90.00
_cell.angle_beta   90.00
_cell.angle_gamma   90.00
#
_symmetry.space_group_name_H-M   'P 1'
#
loop_
_entity.id
_entity.type
_entity.pdbx_description
1 polymer ?
#
loop_
_entity_poly.entity_id
_entity_poly.type
_entity_poly.pdbx_seq_one_letter_code
_entity_poly.pdbx_strand_id
1 'polypeptide(L)'
;DFPTPWIALSPSNRETGCVTMISGSHKLRLQKHEDTYAEDNILTRGQVVQNVDETKAVDLILEPGEMSIHHGTIIHGSQPNNSNQRRIGFSLQSYMSPKIKQVVGQNIWTHVRGQKRQDDDGMLLERPKYNMDPNTVAQRKIANENLSNILYKGAATKRSY
;
A
#
# COMPACT_ATOMS: atom_id res chain seq x y z
N ASP A 1 -11.92 9.53 -4.93
CA ASP A 1 -11.58 9.14 -3.57
C ASP A 1 -10.92 7.76 -3.58
N PHE A 2 -10.02 7.54 -2.68
CA PHE A 2 -9.09 6.42 -2.67
C PHE A 2 -9.03 5.81 -1.26
N PRO A 3 -10.01 4.97 -0.89
CA PRO A 3 -10.03 4.33 0.41
C PRO A 3 -9.01 3.20 0.50
N THR A 4 -8.34 3.11 1.63
CA THR A 4 -7.45 2.01 1.97
C THR A 4 -7.97 1.30 3.22
N PRO A 5 -8.64 0.16 3.09
CA PRO A 5 -8.93 -0.71 4.22
C PRO A 5 -7.64 -1.36 4.74
N TRP A 6 -7.47 -1.34 6.07
CA TRP A 6 -6.38 -2.03 6.76
C TRP A 6 -6.94 -2.88 7.89
N ILE A 7 -6.74 -4.18 7.83
CA ILE A 7 -7.29 -5.17 8.76
C ILE A 7 -6.18 -5.65 9.69
N ALA A 8 -6.42 -5.58 11.00
CA ALA A 8 -5.51 -6.18 11.98
C ALA A 8 -5.68 -7.70 12.00
N LEU A 9 -4.59 -8.44 11.78
CA LEU A 9 -4.55 -9.91 11.87
C LEU A 9 -3.93 -10.37 13.19
N SER A 10 -3.31 -9.46 13.93
CA SER A 10 -2.82 -9.62 15.29
C SER A 10 -3.10 -8.34 16.08
N PRO A 11 -2.98 -8.32 17.42
CA PRO A 11 -3.15 -7.09 18.19
C PRO A 11 -2.27 -5.96 17.66
N SER A 12 -2.87 -4.81 17.41
CA SER A 12 -2.20 -3.59 16.94
C SER A 12 -2.40 -2.51 17.99
N ASN A 13 -1.38 -2.28 18.81
CA ASN A 13 -1.38 -1.31 19.91
C ASN A 13 -0.04 -0.55 19.97
N ARG A 14 0.13 0.34 20.94
CA ARG A 14 1.35 1.13 21.09
C ARG A 14 2.60 0.30 21.25
N GLU A 15 2.53 -0.78 22.00
CA GLU A 15 3.69 -1.66 22.25
C GLU A 15 4.11 -2.41 20.98
N THR A 16 3.12 -2.87 20.21
CA THR A 16 3.36 -3.57 18.93
C THR A 16 3.64 -2.63 17.76
N GLY A 17 3.69 -1.31 17.99
CA GLY A 17 3.91 -0.31 16.96
C GLY A 17 2.70 -0.16 16.03
N CYS A 18 1.53 0.17 16.55
CA CYS A 18 0.33 0.39 15.76
C CYS A 18 0.52 1.53 14.73
N VAL A 19 -0.32 1.52 13.71
CA VAL A 19 -0.36 2.63 12.76
C VAL A 19 -0.89 3.87 13.46
N THR A 20 -0.24 5.01 13.22
CA THR A 20 -0.68 6.33 13.66
C THR A 20 -1.07 7.18 12.46
N MET A 21 -2.04 8.05 12.60
CA MET A 21 -2.52 8.92 11.52
C MET A 21 -2.72 10.34 11.99
N ILE A 22 -2.39 11.29 11.12
CA ILE A 22 -2.67 12.71 11.37
C ILE A 22 -4.10 13.02 10.90
N SER A 23 -5.00 13.22 11.85
CA SER A 23 -6.42 13.47 11.57
C SER A 23 -6.61 14.67 10.62
N GLY A 24 -7.40 14.48 9.57
CA GLY A 24 -7.72 15.52 8.59
C GLY A 24 -6.61 15.82 7.56
N SER A 25 -5.43 15.21 7.65
CA SER A 25 -4.29 15.49 6.75
C SER A 25 -4.55 15.11 5.29
N HIS A 26 -5.51 14.21 5.01
CA HIS A 26 -5.93 13.89 3.64
C HIS A 26 -6.43 15.11 2.86
N LYS A 27 -6.94 16.14 3.55
CA LYS A 27 -7.39 17.42 2.94
C LYS A 27 -6.23 18.23 2.35
N LEU A 28 -5.01 18.00 2.81
CA LEU A 28 -3.79 18.61 2.27
C LEU A 28 -3.36 17.98 0.93
N ARG A 29 -4.07 16.93 0.49
CA ARG A 29 -3.75 16.12 -0.70
C ARG A 29 -2.36 15.48 -0.59
N LEU A 30 -1.79 15.08 -1.73
CA LEU A 30 -0.47 14.46 -1.77
C LEU A 30 0.61 15.48 -1.38
N GLN A 31 1.31 15.22 -0.28
CA GLN A 31 2.42 16.03 0.18
C GLN A 31 3.73 15.64 -0.53
N LYS A 32 4.70 16.55 -0.52
CA LYS A 32 6.04 16.24 -1.03
C LYS A 32 6.68 15.17 -0.17
N HIS A 33 7.19 14.14 -0.81
CA HIS A 33 7.95 13.07 -0.18
C HIS A 33 9.44 13.24 -0.46
N GLU A 34 10.27 12.93 0.51
CA GLU A 34 11.72 12.86 0.36
C GLU A 34 12.18 11.42 0.47
N ASP A 35 13.06 11.00 -0.42
CA ASP A 35 13.65 9.67 -0.43
C ASP A 35 14.79 9.61 0.58
N THR A 36 14.67 8.81 1.62
CA THR A 36 15.73 8.67 2.63
C THR A 36 16.64 7.47 2.38
N TYR A 37 16.12 6.43 1.74
CA TYR A 37 16.80 5.12 1.58
C TYR A 37 17.33 4.54 2.91
N ALA A 38 16.78 4.96 4.05
CA ALA A 38 17.19 4.48 5.35
C ALA A 38 17.10 2.96 5.47
N GLU A 39 18.10 2.32 6.06
CA GLU A 39 18.19 0.85 6.14
C GLU A 39 17.10 0.23 7.01
N ASP A 40 16.67 0.96 8.05
CA ASP A 40 15.59 0.58 8.95
C ASP A 40 14.18 0.84 8.41
N ASN A 41 14.06 1.46 7.23
CA ASN A 41 12.79 1.72 6.58
C ASN A 41 12.46 0.62 5.56
N ILE A 42 11.34 -0.07 5.77
CA ILE A 42 10.87 -1.16 4.89
C ILE A 42 10.24 -0.67 3.58
N LEU A 43 9.96 0.63 3.47
CA LEU A 43 9.40 1.18 2.24
C LEU A 43 10.44 1.17 1.11
N THR A 44 9.97 1.01 -0.11
CA THR A 44 10.78 0.84 -1.33
C THR A 44 11.91 1.88 -1.47
N ARG A 45 11.60 3.15 -1.17
CA ARG A 45 12.53 4.29 -1.25
C ARG A 45 12.77 4.94 0.11
N GLY A 46 12.16 4.41 1.17
CA GLY A 46 12.21 5.04 2.49
C GLY A 46 11.58 6.43 2.50
N GLN A 47 10.52 6.64 1.72
CA GLN A 47 9.91 7.95 1.55
C GLN A 47 9.27 8.45 2.83
N VAL A 48 9.52 9.72 3.16
CA VAL A 48 8.94 10.40 4.31
C VAL A 48 8.34 11.75 3.91
N VAL A 49 7.29 12.16 4.61
CA VAL A 49 6.76 13.52 4.56
C VAL A 49 7.44 14.33 5.64
N GLN A 50 8.01 15.48 5.27
CA GLN A 50 8.73 16.35 6.20
C GLN A 50 7.78 17.25 6.99
N ASN A 51 8.25 17.72 8.16
CA ASN A 51 7.56 18.69 9.01
C ASN A 51 6.16 18.25 9.47
N VAL A 52 6.00 16.97 9.76
CA VAL A 52 4.75 16.43 10.31
C VAL A 52 4.67 16.80 11.81
N ASP A 53 3.55 17.38 12.20
CA ASP A 53 3.25 17.62 13.62
C ASP A 53 2.73 16.32 14.26
N GLU A 54 3.64 15.53 14.79
CA GLU A 54 3.31 14.23 15.38
C GLU A 54 2.47 14.35 16.67
N THR A 55 2.38 15.54 17.28
CA THR A 55 1.49 15.75 18.44
C THR A 55 0.02 15.58 18.09
N LYS A 56 -0.33 15.66 16.80
CA LYS A 56 -1.67 15.43 16.26
C LYS A 56 -1.92 14.00 15.82
N ALA A 57 -0.97 13.12 16.04
CA ALA A 57 -1.10 11.73 15.66
C ALA A 57 -2.13 11.00 16.54
N VAL A 58 -2.97 10.21 15.89
CA VAL A 58 -3.97 9.36 16.54
C VAL A 58 -3.57 7.91 16.31
N ASP A 59 -3.44 7.16 17.40
CA ASP A 59 -3.10 5.73 17.34
C ASP A 59 -4.31 4.92 16.87
N LEU A 60 -4.10 4.05 15.89
CA LEU A 60 -5.08 3.07 15.47
C LEU A 60 -4.89 1.78 16.28
N ILE A 61 -5.47 1.76 17.47
CA ILE A 61 -5.48 0.58 18.32
C ILE A 61 -6.60 -0.33 17.82
N LEU A 62 -6.23 -1.53 17.37
CA LEU A 62 -7.15 -2.50 16.76
C LEU A 62 -6.89 -3.89 17.30
N GLU A 63 -7.96 -4.60 17.62
CA GLU A 63 -7.93 -6.02 17.91
C GLU A 63 -7.95 -6.87 16.63
N PRO A 64 -7.52 -8.15 16.69
CA PRO A 64 -7.57 -9.04 15.51
C PRO A 64 -8.99 -9.14 14.94
N GLY A 65 -9.11 -8.86 13.62
CA GLY A 65 -10.38 -8.82 12.90
C GLY A 65 -11.00 -7.44 12.80
N GLU A 66 -10.54 -6.46 13.56
CA GLU A 66 -10.96 -5.07 13.40
C GLU A 66 -10.24 -4.41 12.21
N MET A 67 -10.84 -3.37 11.68
CA MET A 67 -10.40 -2.72 10.47
C MET A 67 -10.50 -1.20 10.57
N SER A 68 -9.50 -0.50 10.05
CA SER A 68 -9.61 0.92 9.71
C SER A 68 -9.87 1.09 8.21
N ILE A 69 -10.62 2.14 7.85
CA ILE A 69 -10.74 2.60 6.46
C ILE A 69 -10.30 4.06 6.42
N HIS A 70 -9.28 4.34 5.66
CA HIS A 70 -8.71 5.68 5.60
C HIS A 70 -8.45 6.13 4.15
N HIS A 71 -8.33 7.43 3.95
CA HIS A 71 -8.03 8.00 2.64
C HIS A 71 -6.57 7.75 2.26
N GLY A 72 -6.29 7.43 0.99
CA GLY A 72 -4.93 7.10 0.53
C GLY A 72 -3.89 8.21 0.68
N THR A 73 -4.32 9.47 0.86
CA THR A 73 -3.40 10.61 1.07
C THR A 73 -3.29 11.03 2.53
N ILE A 74 -3.84 10.26 3.48
CA ILE A 74 -3.67 10.56 4.89
C ILE A 74 -2.20 10.36 5.30
N ILE A 75 -1.65 11.32 6.05
CA ILE A 75 -0.30 11.17 6.61
C ILE A 75 -0.38 10.13 7.71
N HIS A 76 0.45 9.10 7.62
CA HIS A 76 0.47 8.00 8.57
C HIS A 76 1.88 7.43 8.73
N GLY A 77 2.09 6.75 9.82
CA GLY A 77 3.35 6.09 10.14
C GLY A 77 3.16 5.00 11.18
N SER A 78 4.25 4.43 11.65
CA SER A 78 4.27 3.50 12.77
C SER A 78 5.54 3.69 13.56
N GLN A 79 5.46 3.63 14.88
CA GLN A 79 6.62 3.55 15.75
C GLN A 79 7.19 2.12 15.73
N PRO A 80 8.44 1.93 16.16
CA PRO A 80 9.02 0.59 16.30
C PRO A 80 8.16 -0.32 17.17
N ASN A 81 8.18 -1.61 16.85
CA ASN A 81 7.59 -2.63 17.71
C ASN A 81 8.54 -2.92 18.89
N ASN A 82 8.12 -2.57 20.09
CA ASN A 82 8.89 -2.76 21.33
C ASN A 82 8.42 -3.99 22.12
N SER A 83 7.55 -4.81 21.53
CA SER A 83 7.04 -6.03 22.14
C SER A 83 7.69 -7.29 21.56
N ASN A 84 7.47 -8.44 22.20
CA ASN A 84 7.85 -9.74 21.66
C ASN A 84 6.80 -10.34 20.74
N GLN A 85 5.74 -9.58 20.39
CA GLN A 85 4.65 -10.03 19.54
C GLN A 85 4.80 -9.46 18.12
N ARG A 86 4.38 -10.20 17.13
CA ARG A 86 4.31 -9.72 15.76
C ARG A 86 3.07 -8.86 15.57
N ARG A 87 3.22 -7.68 14.95
CA ARG A 87 2.09 -6.91 14.45
C ARG A 87 1.89 -7.25 12.96
N ILE A 88 0.80 -7.94 12.67
CA ILE A 88 0.45 -8.36 11.31
C ILE A 88 -0.81 -7.63 10.89
N GLY A 89 -0.75 -6.92 9.77
CA GLY A 89 -1.88 -6.26 9.16
C GLY A 89 -1.99 -6.58 7.68
N PHE A 90 -3.19 -6.56 7.16
CA PHE A 90 -3.49 -6.76 5.75
C PHE A 90 -4.07 -5.48 5.16
N SER A 91 -3.30 -4.85 4.26
CA SER A 91 -3.70 -3.62 3.57
C SER A 91 -4.29 -3.92 2.19
N LEU A 92 -5.50 -3.45 1.93
CA LEU A 92 -6.20 -3.58 0.65
C LEU A 92 -5.98 -2.32 -0.21
N GLN A 93 -4.75 -2.08 -0.61
CA GLN A 93 -4.35 -0.86 -1.35
C GLN A 93 -4.91 -0.79 -2.78
N SER A 94 -5.36 -1.90 -3.32
CA SER A 94 -5.85 -1.99 -4.70
C SER A 94 -7.34 -1.70 -4.84
N TYR A 95 -8.02 -1.30 -3.77
CA TYR A 95 -9.44 -0.99 -3.81
C TYR A 95 -9.68 0.45 -4.27
N MET A 96 -9.82 0.63 -5.57
CA MET A 96 -9.96 1.94 -6.19
C MET A 96 -11.33 2.13 -6.83
N SER A 97 -11.79 3.39 -6.85
CA SER A 97 -12.94 3.78 -7.66
C SER A 97 -12.68 3.45 -9.14
N PRO A 98 -13.66 2.90 -9.88
CA PRO A 98 -13.54 2.66 -11.31
C PRO A 98 -13.28 3.93 -12.15
N LYS A 99 -13.46 5.11 -11.56
CA LYS A 99 -13.17 6.39 -12.20
C LYS A 99 -11.68 6.78 -12.17
N ILE A 100 -10.89 6.11 -11.32
CA ILE A 100 -9.45 6.37 -11.24
C ILE A 100 -8.75 5.63 -12.38
N LYS A 101 -7.97 6.38 -13.16
CA LYS A 101 -7.17 5.83 -14.25
C LYS A 101 -5.69 5.77 -13.84
N GLN A 102 -5.03 4.69 -14.23
CA GLN A 102 -3.58 4.56 -14.11
C GLN A 102 -2.90 5.58 -15.02
N VAL A 103 -2.03 6.43 -14.47
CA VAL A 103 -1.32 7.48 -15.23
C VAL A 103 0.10 7.05 -15.58
N VAL A 104 0.70 6.18 -14.79
CA VAL A 104 2.08 5.71 -14.95
C VAL A 104 2.09 4.20 -15.08
N GLY A 105 2.79 3.68 -16.08
CA GLY A 105 2.82 2.26 -16.37
C GLY A 105 1.49 1.74 -16.94
N GLN A 106 1.40 0.44 -17.06
CA GLN A 106 0.20 -0.24 -17.55
C GLN A 106 -0.74 -0.57 -16.38
N ASN A 107 -2.03 -0.37 -16.57
CA ASN A 107 -3.03 -0.88 -15.62
C ASN A 107 -3.05 -2.41 -15.69
N ILE A 108 -2.87 -3.06 -14.54
CA ILE A 108 -2.88 -4.53 -14.44
C ILE A 108 -3.88 -4.92 -13.36
N TRP A 109 -4.80 -5.80 -13.72
CA TRP A 109 -5.91 -6.16 -12.86
C TRP A 109 -6.31 -7.62 -13.00
N THR A 110 -7.06 -8.13 -12.04
CA THR A 110 -7.70 -9.44 -12.09
C THR A 110 -9.19 -9.31 -11.81
N HIS A 111 -9.99 -10.07 -12.52
CA HIS A 111 -11.42 -10.11 -12.29
C HIS A 111 -11.72 -11.00 -11.07
N VAL A 112 -12.25 -10.41 -10.00
CA VAL A 112 -12.56 -11.13 -8.76
C VAL A 112 -14.06 -11.49 -8.70
N ARG A 113 -14.96 -10.52 -8.97
CA ARG A 113 -16.41 -10.69 -8.86
C ARG A 113 -17.15 -9.58 -9.61
N GLY A 114 -18.42 -9.83 -9.95
CA GLY A 114 -19.31 -8.86 -10.60
C GLY A 114 -19.15 -8.81 -12.12
N GLN A 115 -19.61 -7.73 -12.73
CA GLN A 115 -19.49 -7.54 -14.18
C GLN A 115 -18.05 -7.12 -14.54
N LYS A 116 -17.52 -7.74 -15.59
CA LYS A 116 -16.23 -7.36 -16.14
C LYS A 116 -16.32 -5.98 -16.79
N ARG A 117 -15.34 -5.11 -16.51
CA ARG A 117 -15.25 -3.81 -17.19
C ARG A 117 -15.00 -4.03 -18.68
N GLN A 118 -15.66 -3.24 -19.50
CA GLN A 118 -15.53 -3.30 -20.98
C GLN A 118 -14.56 -2.23 -21.50
N ASP A 119 -14.32 -1.18 -20.72
CA ASP A 119 -13.54 0.02 -21.06
C ASP A 119 -12.13 0.03 -20.48
N ASP A 120 -11.65 -1.12 -20.01
CA ASP A 120 -10.33 -1.23 -19.39
C ASP A 120 -9.30 -1.69 -20.43
N ASP A 121 -8.40 -0.79 -20.80
CA ASP A 121 -7.30 -1.01 -21.73
C ASP A 121 -6.06 -1.67 -21.06
N GLY A 122 -6.21 -2.11 -19.82
CA GLY A 122 -5.17 -2.76 -19.05
C GLY A 122 -4.94 -4.23 -19.36
N MET A 123 -3.93 -4.79 -18.73
CA MET A 123 -3.64 -6.23 -18.80
C MET A 123 -4.46 -6.98 -17.75
N LEU A 124 -5.34 -7.89 -18.21
CA LEU A 124 -6.05 -8.81 -17.32
C LEU A 124 -5.13 -9.98 -16.96
N LEU A 125 -4.89 -10.17 -15.65
CA LEU A 125 -4.25 -11.37 -15.14
C LEU A 125 -5.25 -12.53 -15.07
N GLU A 126 -4.90 -13.65 -15.66
CA GLU A 126 -5.70 -14.86 -15.59
C GLU A 126 -5.55 -15.56 -14.24
N ARG A 127 -6.56 -16.33 -13.87
CA ARG A 127 -6.44 -17.22 -12.70
C ARG A 127 -5.56 -18.42 -13.05
N PRO A 128 -4.66 -18.84 -12.15
CA PRO A 128 -3.87 -20.06 -12.34
C PRO A 128 -4.81 -21.28 -12.41
N LYS A 129 -4.55 -22.17 -13.35
CA LYS A 129 -5.30 -23.44 -13.50
C LYS A 129 -4.87 -24.45 -12.45
N TYR A 130 -3.63 -24.35 -11.99
CA TYR A 130 -3.03 -25.19 -10.93
C TYR A 130 -1.87 -24.42 -10.27
N ASN A 131 -1.34 -24.97 -9.21
CA ASN A 131 -0.24 -24.34 -8.47
C ASN A 131 1.00 -24.19 -9.38
N MET A 132 1.59 -23.00 -9.41
CA MET A 132 2.74 -22.64 -10.24
C MET A 132 2.51 -22.79 -11.77
N ASP A 133 1.28 -22.57 -12.24
CA ASP A 133 0.96 -22.51 -13.67
C ASP A 133 1.93 -21.55 -14.41
N PRO A 134 2.73 -22.05 -15.39
CA PRO A 134 3.77 -21.26 -16.05
C PRO A 134 3.24 -19.97 -16.73
N ASN A 135 2.03 -20.01 -17.28
CA ASN A 135 1.43 -18.84 -17.93
C ASN A 135 1.16 -17.74 -16.92
N THR A 136 0.55 -18.07 -15.78
CA THR A 136 0.25 -17.08 -14.75
C THR A 136 1.50 -16.63 -13.99
N VAL A 137 2.51 -17.48 -13.87
CA VAL A 137 3.85 -17.09 -13.37
C VAL A 137 4.50 -16.07 -14.30
N ALA A 138 4.44 -16.26 -15.61
CA ALA A 138 4.94 -15.30 -16.58
C ALA A 138 4.19 -13.95 -16.52
N GLN A 139 2.87 -13.99 -16.47
CA GLN A 139 2.05 -12.78 -16.28
C GLN A 139 2.39 -12.05 -14.98
N ARG A 140 2.63 -12.78 -13.89
CA ARG A 140 3.02 -12.20 -12.61
C ARG A 140 4.38 -11.51 -12.66
N LYS A 141 5.35 -12.04 -13.41
CA LYS A 141 6.65 -11.38 -13.63
C LYS A 141 6.45 -10.03 -14.33
N ILE A 142 5.66 -9.97 -15.40
CA ILE A 142 5.35 -8.73 -16.11
C ILE A 142 4.67 -7.73 -15.15
N ALA A 143 3.71 -8.17 -14.35
CA ALA A 143 3.04 -7.32 -13.37
C ALA A 143 4.01 -6.75 -12.33
N ASN A 144 4.93 -7.56 -11.82
CA ASN A 144 5.94 -7.13 -10.85
C ASN A 144 6.94 -6.12 -11.45
N GLU A 145 7.37 -6.33 -12.70
CA GLU A 145 8.23 -5.38 -13.42
C GLU A 145 7.54 -4.04 -13.63
N ASN A 146 6.26 -4.07 -14.06
CA ASN A 146 5.46 -2.86 -14.21
C ASN A 146 5.32 -2.11 -12.88
N LEU A 147 4.97 -2.80 -11.80
CA LEU A 147 4.88 -2.21 -10.46
C LEU A 147 6.22 -1.61 -10.02
N SER A 148 7.32 -2.32 -10.23
CA SER A 148 8.66 -1.83 -9.92
C SER A 148 8.98 -0.53 -10.68
N ASN A 149 8.65 -0.45 -11.96
CA ASN A 149 8.86 0.75 -12.78
C ASN A 149 8.03 1.93 -12.30
N ILE A 150 6.81 1.69 -11.80
CA ILE A 150 5.95 2.71 -11.17
C ILE A 150 6.59 3.22 -9.87
N LEU A 151 6.95 2.31 -8.98
CA LEU A 151 7.47 2.64 -7.65
C LEU A 151 8.82 3.37 -7.69
N TYR A 152 9.67 3.03 -8.67
CA TYR A 152 10.99 3.64 -8.85
C TYR A 152 11.02 4.77 -9.87
N LYS A 153 9.88 5.23 -10.38
CA LYS A 153 9.85 6.37 -11.30
C LYS A 153 10.44 7.61 -10.64
N GLY A 154 11.53 8.14 -11.24
CA GLY A 154 12.24 9.31 -10.72
C GLY A 154 13.14 9.04 -9.50
N ALA A 155 13.30 7.79 -9.09
CA ALA A 155 14.23 7.42 -8.02
C ALA A 155 15.69 7.50 -8.48
N ALA A 156 16.58 7.92 -7.58
CA ALA A 156 18.02 7.97 -7.87
C ALA A 156 18.63 6.57 -7.91
N THR A 157 18.13 5.66 -7.07
CA THR A 157 18.60 4.27 -6.99
C THR A 157 17.44 3.31 -6.89
N LYS A 158 17.66 2.04 -7.25
CA LYS A 158 16.69 0.95 -7.12
C LYS A 158 17.26 -0.08 -6.15
N ARG A 159 16.53 -0.39 -5.07
CA ARG A 159 16.90 -1.47 -4.16
C ARG A 159 16.77 -2.83 -4.87
N SER A 160 17.74 -3.71 -4.68
CA SER A 160 17.63 -5.14 -4.98
C SER A 160 17.12 -5.86 -3.73
N TYR A 161 16.05 -6.62 -3.85
CA TYR A 161 15.54 -7.50 -2.80
C TYR A 161 15.89 -8.95 -3.13
#